data_819224223617505a1d0d2314a808a8dd
#
_entry.id   819224223617505a1d0d2314a808a8dd
#
_cell.length_a   1.000
_cell.length_b   1.000
_cell.length_c   1.000
_cell.angle_alpha   90.00
_cell.angle_beta   90.00
_cell.angle_gamma   90.00
#
_symmetry.space_group_name_H-M   'P 1'
#
loop_
_entity.id
_entity.type
_entity.pdbx_description
1 polymer ?
#
loop_
_entity_poly.entity_id
_entity_poly.type
_entity_poly.pdbx_seq_one_letter_code
_entity_poly.pdbx_strand_id
1 'polypeptide(L)'
;MGQSRHHYEQALEAHLRARRIPYISVNEARRTLLPPDADLSVADPASEAGRRVVLKSFDFVIYGEPTNLLVDVKGRKVKAGSPGRLESWVTEDDVEALGRWEQLFGEGFRAAFVFIYWCEDQPADALFQEIFEHRGRWYAVRSVLLEPYKRAMVPRSRRWRTVNVPTAAYERISSPLSASPSEEFRPTLADELEGTRFAPTLAAR
;
A
#
# COMPACT_ATOMS: atom_id res chain seq x y z
N MET A 1 -1.00 23.46 7.97
CA MET A 1 -1.59 22.11 7.85
C MET A 1 -0.56 20.95 7.74
N GLY A 2 0.75 21.20 7.79
CA GLY A 2 1.80 20.17 7.64
C GLY A 2 2.04 19.26 8.85
N GLN A 3 1.81 19.72 10.06
CA GLN A 3 2.16 18.97 11.28
C GLN A 3 1.26 17.75 11.57
N SER A 4 0.02 17.73 11.07
CA SER A 4 -0.94 16.63 11.34
C SER A 4 -0.65 15.35 10.53
N ARG A 5 0.06 15.43 9.41
CA ARG A 5 0.41 14.24 8.60
C ARG A 5 1.65 13.54 9.11
N HIS A 6 2.62 14.30 9.60
CA HIS A 6 3.93 13.80 10.01
C HIS A 6 3.89 12.73 11.13
N HIS A 7 2.89 12.78 12.01
CA HIS A 7 2.85 11.79 13.11
C HIS A 7 2.47 10.38 12.64
N TYR A 8 1.70 10.23 11.55
CA TYR A 8 1.38 8.90 10.98
C TYR A 8 2.60 8.25 10.33
N GLU A 9 3.35 9.03 9.54
CA GLU A 9 4.60 8.57 8.94
C GLU A 9 5.62 8.19 10.02
N GLN A 10 5.80 9.03 11.06
CA GLN A 10 6.70 8.73 12.19
C GLN A 10 6.26 7.48 12.98
N ALA A 11 4.96 7.28 13.16
CA ALA A 11 4.43 6.09 13.81
C ALA A 11 4.73 4.84 12.98
N LEU A 12 4.53 4.90 11.64
CA LEU A 12 4.89 3.81 10.73
C LEU A 12 6.39 3.51 10.79
N GLU A 13 7.24 4.51 10.70
CA GLU A 13 8.69 4.32 10.79
C GLU A 13 9.11 3.63 12.09
N ALA A 14 8.56 4.08 13.24
CA ALA A 14 8.83 3.45 14.52
C ALA A 14 8.41 1.98 14.54
N HIS A 15 7.26 1.68 13.94
CA HIS A 15 6.75 0.32 13.81
C HIS A 15 7.64 -0.55 12.91
N LEU A 16 8.04 -0.06 11.73
CA LEU A 16 8.94 -0.76 10.82
C LEU A 16 10.29 -1.07 11.49
N ARG A 17 10.85 -0.08 12.20
CA ARG A 17 12.11 -0.26 12.96
C ARG A 17 11.97 -1.31 14.06
N ALA A 18 10.90 -1.27 14.85
CA ALA A 18 10.64 -2.24 15.92
C ALA A 18 10.52 -3.67 15.37
N ARG A 19 9.97 -3.82 14.17
CA ARG A 19 9.83 -5.09 13.47
C ARG A 19 11.05 -5.48 12.63
N ARG A 20 12.08 -4.62 12.57
CA ARG A 20 13.26 -4.82 11.73
C ARG A 20 12.95 -4.99 10.25
N ILE A 21 11.89 -4.34 9.77
CA ILE A 21 11.51 -4.32 8.36
C ILE A 21 12.34 -3.24 7.67
N PRO A 22 13.15 -3.56 6.64
CA PRO A 22 13.96 -2.57 5.93
C PRO A 22 13.08 -1.62 5.12
N TYR A 23 13.38 -0.31 5.19
CA TYR A 23 12.65 0.70 4.43
C TYR A 23 13.52 1.91 4.11
N ILE A 24 13.08 2.70 3.13
CA ILE A 24 13.60 4.04 2.82
C ILE A 24 12.44 5.02 2.87
N SER A 25 12.58 6.10 3.64
CA SER A 25 11.69 7.25 3.56
C SER A 25 12.06 8.09 2.34
N VAL A 26 11.11 8.23 1.41
CA VAL A 26 11.33 8.97 0.15
C VAL A 26 11.54 10.45 0.41
N ASN A 27 10.86 11.04 1.40
CA ASN A 27 11.03 12.45 1.77
C ASN A 27 12.45 12.73 2.29
N GLU A 28 13.03 11.85 3.10
CA GLU A 28 14.40 11.99 3.59
C GLU A 28 15.41 11.81 2.46
N ALA A 29 15.22 10.78 1.61
CA ALA A 29 16.09 10.57 0.45
C ALA A 29 16.06 11.76 -0.52
N ARG A 30 14.88 12.33 -0.80
CA ARG A 30 14.77 13.53 -1.65
C ARG A 30 15.51 14.73 -1.08
N ARG A 31 15.37 15.02 0.21
CA ARG A 31 16.07 16.14 0.87
C ARG A 31 17.58 16.00 0.81
N THR A 32 18.08 14.77 0.80
CA THR A 32 19.51 14.49 0.79
C THR A 32 20.10 14.49 -0.62
N LEU A 33 19.34 14.02 -1.62
CA LEU A 33 19.85 13.72 -2.95
C LEU A 33 19.45 14.74 -4.03
N LEU A 34 18.38 15.51 -3.80
CA LEU A 34 17.85 16.43 -4.80
C LEU A 34 17.89 17.89 -4.30
N PRO A 35 18.06 18.85 -5.21
CA PRO A 35 17.85 20.25 -4.90
C PRO A 35 16.45 20.50 -4.34
N PRO A 36 16.25 21.52 -3.46
CA PRO A 36 14.97 21.78 -2.81
C PRO A 36 13.80 22.05 -3.76
N ASP A 37 14.10 22.54 -4.96
CA ASP A 37 13.19 22.92 -6.03
C ASP A 37 13.05 21.85 -7.14
N ALA A 38 13.68 20.68 -6.97
CA ALA A 38 13.62 19.63 -7.95
C ALA A 38 12.22 18.98 -8.03
N ASP A 39 11.56 19.13 -9.16
CA ASP A 39 10.33 18.43 -9.47
C ASP A 39 10.60 17.11 -10.20
N LEU A 40 10.05 16.02 -9.68
CA LEU A 40 10.04 14.74 -10.38
C LEU A 40 8.94 14.78 -11.44
N SER A 41 9.34 14.87 -12.70
CA SER A 41 8.40 14.88 -13.81
C SER A 41 8.74 13.81 -14.83
N VAL A 42 7.71 13.18 -15.39
CA VAL A 42 7.82 12.17 -16.45
C VAL A 42 7.11 12.65 -17.70
N ALA A 43 7.48 12.12 -18.86
CA ALA A 43 6.73 12.35 -20.07
C ALA A 43 5.32 11.79 -19.93
N ASP A 44 4.32 12.58 -20.33
CA ASP A 44 2.94 12.10 -20.36
C ASP A 44 2.76 11.16 -21.56
N PRO A 45 2.52 9.86 -21.35
CA PRO A 45 2.38 8.91 -22.46
C PRO A 45 1.15 9.18 -23.33
N ALA A 46 0.18 9.94 -22.83
CA ALA A 46 -1.02 10.34 -23.56
C ALA A 46 -0.85 11.66 -24.34
N SER A 47 0.32 12.32 -24.24
CA SER A 47 0.59 13.58 -24.89
C SER A 47 1.52 13.43 -26.10
N GLU A 48 0.98 13.58 -27.30
CA GLU A 48 1.75 13.65 -28.54
C GLU A 48 2.75 14.83 -28.57
N ALA A 49 2.51 15.86 -27.75
CA ALA A 49 3.34 17.07 -27.66
C ALA A 49 4.50 16.96 -26.65
N GLY A 50 4.77 15.78 -26.08
CA GLY A 50 5.86 15.58 -25.12
C GLY A 50 5.66 16.31 -23.80
N ARG A 51 4.42 16.57 -23.39
CA ARG A 51 4.08 17.22 -22.12
C ARG A 51 4.67 16.42 -20.95
N ARG A 52 5.31 17.14 -20.02
CA ARG A 52 5.78 16.54 -18.77
C ARG A 52 4.72 16.71 -17.68
N VAL A 53 4.51 15.66 -16.90
CA VAL A 53 3.63 15.66 -15.74
C VAL A 53 4.47 15.48 -14.49
N VAL A 54 4.27 16.38 -13.52
CA VAL A 54 4.90 16.25 -12.20
C VAL A 54 4.26 15.08 -11.48
N LEU A 55 5.09 14.11 -11.06
CA LEU A 55 4.63 12.98 -10.28
C LEU A 55 4.48 13.37 -8.82
N LYS A 56 3.28 13.15 -8.27
CA LYS A 56 3.09 13.18 -6.83
C LYS A 56 3.95 12.10 -6.19
N SER A 57 4.76 12.48 -5.18
CA SER A 57 5.62 11.55 -4.47
C SER A 57 4.80 10.54 -3.66
N PHE A 58 5.36 9.39 -3.43
CA PHE A 58 4.94 8.43 -2.41
C PHE A 58 5.86 8.55 -1.17
N ASP A 59 5.53 7.85 -0.07
CA ASP A 59 6.16 8.11 1.23
C ASP A 59 7.31 7.15 1.55
N PHE A 60 7.19 5.85 1.21
CA PHE A 60 8.18 4.83 1.57
C PHE A 60 8.40 3.79 0.47
N VAL A 61 9.65 3.32 0.39
CA VAL A 61 9.97 2.02 -0.18
C VAL A 61 10.15 1.06 0.99
N ILE A 62 9.37 -0.01 1.05
CA ILE A 62 9.50 -1.08 2.05
C ILE A 62 10.03 -2.32 1.34
N TYR A 63 11.16 -2.84 1.83
CA TYR A 63 11.79 -4.01 1.24
C TYR A 63 11.25 -5.28 1.89
N GLY A 64 10.90 -6.27 1.06
CA GLY A 64 10.35 -7.54 1.51
C GLY A 64 10.39 -8.60 0.42
N GLU A 65 10.16 -9.83 0.81
CA GLU A 65 10.06 -10.97 -0.09
C GLU A 65 8.58 -11.37 -0.28
N PRO A 66 8.14 -11.75 -1.47
CA PRO A 66 8.88 -11.83 -2.76
C PRO A 66 8.92 -10.48 -3.49
N THR A 67 8.42 -9.42 -2.91
CA THR A 67 8.18 -8.13 -3.59
C THR A 67 8.39 -6.95 -2.65
N ASN A 68 9.02 -5.90 -3.17
CA ASN A 68 9.13 -4.61 -2.49
C ASN A 68 7.85 -3.78 -2.65
N LEU A 69 7.53 -2.94 -1.67
CA LEU A 69 6.35 -2.09 -1.72
C LEU A 69 6.72 -0.61 -1.90
N LEU A 70 6.05 0.04 -2.84
CA LEU A 70 5.99 1.50 -2.97
C LEU A 70 4.76 1.98 -2.22
N VAL A 71 4.95 2.67 -1.12
CA VAL A 71 3.90 2.94 -0.14
C VAL A 71 3.52 4.41 -0.10
N ASP A 72 2.23 4.69 -0.22
CA ASP A 72 1.61 5.97 0.10
C ASP A 72 0.79 5.83 1.39
N VAL A 73 1.15 6.58 2.44
CA VAL A 73 0.56 6.50 3.79
C VAL A 73 -0.68 7.36 3.89
N LYS A 74 -1.75 6.77 4.38
CA LYS A 74 -3.04 7.44 4.59
C LYS A 74 -3.44 7.41 6.07
N GLY A 75 -3.20 8.51 6.77
CA GLY A 75 -3.59 8.67 8.17
C GLY A 75 -5.09 8.87 8.36
N ARG A 76 -5.69 8.20 9.34
CA ARG A 76 -7.10 8.31 9.72
C ARG A 76 -7.23 8.34 11.25
N LYS A 77 -8.24 9.05 11.74
CA LYS A 77 -8.57 9.04 13.16
C LYS A 77 -9.81 8.18 13.39
N VAL A 78 -9.72 7.24 14.33
CA VAL A 78 -10.84 6.40 14.78
C VAL A 78 -11.29 6.91 16.15
N LYS A 79 -12.55 7.30 16.29
CA LYS A 79 -13.12 7.76 17.52
C LYS A 79 -13.46 6.59 18.44
N ALA A 80 -13.35 6.82 19.76
CA ALA A 80 -13.82 5.88 20.77
C ALA A 80 -15.30 5.52 20.55
N GLY A 81 -15.64 4.25 20.78
CA GLY A 81 -17.02 3.78 20.65
C GLY A 81 -17.59 3.74 19.22
N SER A 82 -16.78 3.95 18.19
CA SER A 82 -17.19 3.80 16.79
C SER A 82 -16.66 2.47 16.23
N PRO A 83 -17.24 1.34 16.57
CA PRO A 83 -16.78 0.05 16.06
C PRO A 83 -17.08 -0.05 14.57
N GLY A 84 -16.07 -0.39 13.79
CA GLY A 84 -16.25 -1.05 12.52
C GLY A 84 -16.19 -0.22 11.24
N ARG A 85 -15.99 1.10 11.23
CA ARG A 85 -15.87 1.83 9.97
C ARG A 85 -14.45 2.32 9.73
N LEU A 86 -13.64 1.47 9.11
CA LEU A 86 -12.31 1.85 8.63
C LEU A 86 -12.44 2.68 7.36
N GLU A 87 -12.14 3.98 7.46
CA GLU A 87 -12.11 4.85 6.27
C GLU A 87 -10.90 4.51 5.40
N SER A 88 -11.17 4.20 4.14
CA SER A 88 -10.15 3.80 3.15
C SER A 88 -10.09 4.72 1.93
N TRP A 89 -10.60 5.96 2.04
CA TRP A 89 -10.64 6.86 0.89
C TRP A 89 -9.26 7.45 0.57
N VAL A 90 -9.05 7.66 -0.74
CA VAL A 90 -7.88 8.36 -1.32
C VAL A 90 -8.36 9.29 -2.44
N THR A 91 -7.48 10.13 -3.00
CA THR A 91 -7.79 10.89 -4.21
C THR A 91 -7.52 10.05 -5.46
N GLU A 92 -8.22 10.34 -6.56
CA GLU A 92 -7.91 9.74 -7.86
C GLU A 92 -6.46 10.02 -8.27
N ASP A 93 -5.94 11.21 -7.96
CA ASP A 93 -4.55 11.60 -8.22
C ASP A 93 -3.55 10.72 -7.44
N ASP A 94 -3.88 10.28 -6.21
CA ASP A 94 -3.06 9.33 -5.45
C ASP A 94 -2.98 7.98 -6.18
N VAL A 95 -4.13 7.50 -6.67
CA VAL A 95 -4.24 6.23 -7.41
C VAL A 95 -3.41 6.28 -8.70
N GLU A 96 -3.55 7.36 -9.47
CA GLU A 96 -2.84 7.55 -10.73
C GLU A 96 -1.32 7.66 -10.52
N ALA A 97 -0.89 8.51 -9.57
CA ALA A 97 0.51 8.74 -9.29
C ALA A 97 1.19 7.45 -8.81
N LEU A 98 0.57 6.74 -7.89
CA LEU A 98 1.11 5.51 -7.34
C LEU A 98 1.21 4.40 -8.40
N GLY A 99 0.23 4.31 -9.32
CA GLY A 99 0.28 3.40 -10.47
C GLY A 99 1.41 3.72 -11.46
N ARG A 100 1.69 5.01 -11.70
CA ARG A 100 2.84 5.42 -12.52
C ARG A 100 4.17 5.05 -11.87
N TRP A 101 4.28 5.18 -10.55
CA TRP A 101 5.47 4.76 -9.82
C TRP A 101 5.71 3.24 -9.92
N GLU A 102 4.64 2.43 -9.78
CA GLU A 102 4.74 0.97 -9.96
C GLU A 102 5.28 0.61 -11.35
N GLN A 103 4.78 1.27 -12.40
CA GLN A 103 5.25 1.07 -13.76
C GLN A 103 6.73 1.49 -13.95
N LEU A 104 7.15 2.60 -13.35
CA LEU A 104 8.52 3.10 -13.45
C LEU A 104 9.54 2.21 -12.74
N PHE A 105 9.17 1.64 -11.58
CA PHE A 105 10.04 0.73 -10.84
C PHE A 105 10.09 -0.67 -11.47
N GLY A 106 9.00 -1.10 -12.13
CA GLY A 106 8.94 -2.37 -12.85
C GLY A 106 8.89 -3.60 -11.94
N GLU A 107 9.43 -4.71 -12.44
CA GLU A 107 9.40 -5.99 -11.73
C GLU A 107 10.06 -5.92 -10.36
N GLY A 108 9.52 -6.70 -9.40
CA GLY A 108 10.00 -6.73 -8.02
C GLY A 108 9.44 -5.62 -7.14
N PHE A 109 8.60 -4.71 -7.69
CA PHE A 109 7.94 -3.66 -6.92
C PHE A 109 6.43 -3.68 -7.14
N ARG A 110 5.68 -3.50 -6.06
CA ARG A 110 4.21 -3.34 -6.08
C ARG A 110 3.84 -2.08 -5.32
N ALA A 111 2.87 -1.37 -5.86
CA ALA A 111 2.32 -0.20 -5.21
C ALA A 111 1.26 -0.59 -4.17
N ALA A 112 1.25 0.11 -3.03
CA ALA A 112 0.32 -0.14 -1.94
C ALA A 112 -0.08 1.15 -1.21
N PHE A 113 -1.33 1.23 -0.78
CA PHE A 113 -1.75 2.16 0.25
C PHE A 113 -1.57 1.54 1.63
N VAL A 114 -0.95 2.27 2.55
CA VAL A 114 -0.87 1.88 3.96
C VAL A 114 -1.72 2.84 4.78
N PHE A 115 -2.83 2.34 5.28
CA PHE A 115 -3.74 3.07 6.14
C PHE A 115 -3.31 2.93 7.59
N ILE A 116 -3.08 4.06 8.25
CA ILE A 116 -2.73 4.13 9.67
C ILE A 116 -3.85 4.80 10.41
N TYR A 117 -4.45 4.07 11.32
CA TYR A 117 -5.56 4.51 12.14
C TYR A 117 -5.06 4.92 13.51
N TRP A 118 -5.11 6.20 13.82
CA TRP A 118 -4.92 6.68 15.18
C TRP A 118 -6.21 6.42 15.97
N CYS A 119 -6.13 5.54 16.97
CA CYS A 119 -7.22 5.15 17.83
C CYS A 119 -7.18 5.96 19.13
N GLU A 120 -8.32 6.52 19.56
CA GLU A 120 -8.41 7.26 20.82
C GLU A 120 -8.21 6.34 22.03
N ASP A 121 -8.71 5.10 21.93
CA ASP A 121 -8.51 4.04 22.90
C ASP A 121 -7.79 2.85 22.26
N GLN A 122 -7.27 1.95 23.08
CA GLN A 122 -6.69 0.70 22.60
C GLN A 122 -7.77 -0.08 21.84
N PRO A 123 -7.57 -0.34 20.54
CA PRO A 123 -8.54 -1.09 19.76
C PRO A 123 -8.59 -2.55 20.21
N ALA A 124 -9.78 -3.16 20.13
CA ALA A 124 -9.90 -4.59 20.34
C ALA A 124 -9.19 -5.36 19.22
N ASP A 125 -8.45 -6.40 19.57
CA ASP A 125 -7.64 -7.22 18.63
C ASP A 125 -8.47 -7.80 17.48
N ALA A 126 -9.77 -8.02 17.70
CA ALA A 126 -10.68 -8.55 16.70
C ALA A 126 -10.94 -7.60 15.52
N LEU A 127 -10.73 -6.29 15.70
CA LEU A 127 -10.93 -5.29 14.63
C LEU A 127 -9.68 -5.02 13.81
N PHE A 128 -8.49 -5.25 14.41
CA PHE A 128 -7.21 -4.94 13.82
C PHE A 128 -6.26 -6.09 14.07
N GLN A 129 -5.62 -6.55 13.03
CA GLN A 129 -4.61 -7.63 13.12
C GLN A 129 -3.22 -7.11 13.50
N GLU A 130 -2.97 -5.81 13.34
CA GLU A 130 -1.68 -5.18 13.61
C GLU A 130 -1.87 -3.86 14.35
N ILE A 131 -1.58 -3.89 15.66
CA ILE A 131 -1.77 -2.77 16.60
C ILE A 131 -0.43 -2.48 17.26
N PHE A 132 -0.11 -1.21 17.44
CA PHE A 132 1.07 -0.79 18.19
C PHE A 132 0.87 0.55 18.86
N GLU A 133 1.70 0.82 19.87
CA GLU A 133 1.76 2.11 20.55
C GLU A 133 2.97 2.91 20.08
N HIS A 134 2.75 4.20 19.85
CA HIS A 134 3.83 5.15 19.60
C HIS A 134 3.53 6.48 20.30
N ARG A 135 4.44 6.89 21.19
CA ARG A 135 4.35 8.16 21.95
C ARG A 135 3.01 8.33 22.68
N GLY A 136 2.55 7.29 23.39
CA GLY A 136 1.31 7.31 24.17
C GLY A 136 0.04 7.31 23.31
N ARG A 137 0.13 6.90 22.03
CA ARG A 137 -1.03 6.81 21.14
C ARG A 137 -1.09 5.42 20.51
N TRP A 138 -2.29 4.89 20.45
CA TRP A 138 -2.55 3.63 19.77
C TRP A 138 -2.75 3.80 18.28
N TYR A 139 -2.13 2.91 17.51
CA TYR A 139 -2.25 2.88 16.06
C TYR A 139 -2.57 1.47 15.59
N ALA A 140 -3.40 1.40 14.57
CA ALA A 140 -3.62 0.18 13.82
C ALA A 140 -3.17 0.39 12.37
N VAL A 141 -2.63 -0.66 11.75
CA VAL A 141 -2.12 -0.62 10.38
C VAL A 141 -2.85 -1.63 9.51
N ARG A 142 -3.19 -1.21 8.32
CA ARG A 142 -3.64 -2.09 7.23
C ARG A 142 -3.04 -1.66 5.92
N SER A 143 -2.56 -2.62 5.17
CA SER A 143 -2.05 -2.41 3.81
C SER A 143 -3.03 -2.95 2.77
N VAL A 144 -3.06 -2.34 1.61
CA VAL A 144 -3.79 -2.83 0.45
C VAL A 144 -3.00 -2.53 -0.82
N LEU A 145 -2.76 -3.56 -1.63
CA LEU A 145 -2.11 -3.38 -2.92
C LEU A 145 -2.97 -2.53 -3.85
N LEU A 146 -2.32 -1.73 -4.69
CA LEU A 146 -2.99 -0.78 -5.58
C LEU A 146 -3.99 -1.47 -6.52
N GLU A 147 -3.65 -2.61 -7.12
CA GLU A 147 -4.52 -3.30 -8.08
C GLU A 147 -5.82 -3.86 -7.45
N PRO A 148 -5.80 -4.57 -6.30
CA PRO A 148 -7.02 -4.89 -5.56
C PRO A 148 -7.83 -3.65 -5.17
N TYR A 149 -7.15 -2.57 -4.75
CA TYR A 149 -7.81 -1.31 -4.40
C TYR A 149 -8.55 -0.71 -5.60
N LYS A 150 -7.91 -0.60 -6.77
CA LYS A 150 -8.49 -0.08 -8.02
C LYS A 150 -9.72 -0.88 -8.47
N ARG A 151 -9.66 -2.21 -8.33
CA ARG A 151 -10.79 -3.09 -8.70
C ARG A 151 -12.01 -2.94 -7.79
N ALA A 152 -11.79 -2.57 -6.52
CA ALA A 152 -12.85 -2.49 -5.52
C ALA A 152 -13.32 -1.06 -5.21
N MET A 153 -12.60 -0.04 -5.70
CA MET A 153 -12.91 1.35 -5.39
C MET A 153 -14.18 1.82 -6.07
N VAL A 154 -14.90 2.70 -5.36
CA VAL A 154 -16.09 3.40 -5.86
C VAL A 154 -15.93 4.91 -5.65
N PRO A 155 -16.56 5.75 -6.49
CA PRO A 155 -16.55 7.20 -6.29
C PRO A 155 -17.15 7.58 -4.93
N ARG A 156 -16.41 8.37 -4.13
CA ARG A 156 -16.88 8.94 -2.86
C ARG A 156 -17.37 10.36 -3.03
N SER A 157 -16.60 11.19 -3.71
CA SER A 157 -16.95 12.58 -3.99
C SER A 157 -16.39 13.01 -5.34
N ARG A 158 -17.29 13.36 -6.27
CA ARG A 158 -16.89 13.93 -7.57
C ARG A 158 -16.20 15.28 -7.41
N ARG A 159 -16.70 16.12 -6.49
CA ARG A 159 -16.13 17.46 -6.23
C ARG A 159 -14.68 17.41 -5.78
N TRP A 160 -14.36 16.44 -4.92
CA TRP A 160 -13.02 16.29 -4.34
C TRP A 160 -12.18 15.21 -5.04
N ARG A 161 -12.71 14.65 -6.13
CA ARG A 161 -12.07 13.56 -6.87
C ARG A 161 -11.54 12.49 -5.92
N THR A 162 -12.41 12.03 -5.01
CA THR A 162 -12.05 10.99 -4.03
C THR A 162 -12.80 9.72 -4.28
N VAL A 163 -12.11 8.61 -4.05
CA VAL A 163 -12.62 7.24 -4.15
C VAL A 163 -12.45 6.54 -2.80
N ASN A 164 -13.23 5.53 -2.53
CA ASN A 164 -13.06 4.66 -1.37
C ASN A 164 -13.42 3.23 -1.72
N VAL A 165 -12.95 2.30 -0.91
CA VAL A 165 -13.40 0.90 -0.98
C VAL A 165 -14.49 0.70 0.08
N PRO A 166 -15.66 0.08 -0.27
CA PRO A 166 -16.68 -0.27 0.72
C PRO A 166 -16.11 -1.17 1.82
N THR A 167 -16.57 -0.98 3.08
CA THR A 167 -15.98 -1.60 4.27
C THR A 167 -15.79 -3.12 4.13
N ALA A 168 -16.82 -3.86 3.73
CA ALA A 168 -16.73 -5.31 3.58
C ALA A 168 -15.73 -5.75 2.49
N ALA A 169 -15.57 -4.97 1.42
CA ALA A 169 -14.55 -5.22 0.40
C ALA A 169 -13.16 -4.88 0.92
N TYR A 170 -13.02 -3.76 1.63
CA TYR A 170 -11.76 -3.33 2.22
C TYR A 170 -11.21 -4.35 3.23
N GLU A 171 -12.05 -4.91 4.08
CA GLU A 171 -11.68 -5.97 5.02
C GLU A 171 -11.12 -7.22 4.32
N ARG A 172 -11.68 -7.58 3.17
CA ARG A 172 -11.21 -8.74 2.39
C ARG A 172 -9.90 -8.51 1.66
N ILE A 173 -9.65 -7.29 1.16
CA ILE A 173 -8.48 -7.00 0.30
C ILE A 173 -7.32 -6.37 1.08
N SER A 174 -7.53 -5.96 2.32
CA SER A 174 -6.49 -5.38 3.15
C SER A 174 -5.92 -6.40 4.12
N SER A 175 -4.62 -6.32 4.39
CA SER A 175 -3.87 -7.22 5.25
C SER A 175 -3.01 -6.45 6.25
N PRO A 176 -2.50 -7.08 7.31
CA PRO A 176 -1.42 -6.54 8.10
C PRO A 176 -0.20 -6.25 7.22
N LEU A 177 0.54 -5.20 7.54
CA LEU A 177 1.76 -4.86 6.80
C LEU A 177 2.87 -5.90 7.00
N SER A 178 2.87 -6.55 8.16
CA SER A 178 3.83 -7.61 8.53
C SER A 178 3.51 -8.99 7.95
N ALA A 179 2.28 -9.18 7.45
CA ALA A 179 1.98 -10.37 6.66
C ALA A 179 2.58 -10.15 5.27
N SER A 180 3.71 -10.80 5.02
CA SER A 180 4.28 -10.83 3.66
C SER A 180 3.22 -11.26 2.67
N PRO A 181 3.15 -10.68 1.46
CA PRO A 181 2.24 -11.11 0.40
C PRO A 181 2.40 -12.59 0.00
N SER A 182 3.42 -13.26 0.55
CA SER A 182 3.81 -14.64 0.24
C SER A 182 2.94 -15.72 0.87
N GLU A 183 2.04 -15.42 1.82
CA GLU A 183 1.21 -16.48 2.41
C GLU A 183 -0.11 -16.74 1.69
N GLU A 184 -0.57 -15.84 0.82
CA GLU A 184 -1.84 -16.05 0.08
C GLU A 184 -1.70 -16.80 -1.25
N PHE A 185 -0.48 -17.10 -1.72
CA PHE A 185 -0.29 -17.89 -2.95
C PHE A 185 0.81 -18.96 -2.76
N ARG A 186 0.58 -19.88 -1.85
CA ARG A 186 1.17 -21.23 -2.00
C ARG A 186 0.13 -22.07 -2.74
N PRO A 187 0.38 -22.44 -4.01
CA PRO A 187 -0.36 -23.55 -4.58
C PRO A 187 -0.13 -24.73 -3.64
N THR A 188 -1.19 -25.28 -3.10
CA THR A 188 -1.13 -26.53 -2.34
C THR A 188 -0.50 -27.58 -3.24
N LEU A 189 0.42 -28.39 -2.70
CA LEU A 189 1.06 -29.52 -3.42
C LEU A 189 0.10 -30.44 -4.19
N ALA A 190 -1.22 -30.28 -3.97
CA ALA A 190 -2.27 -30.95 -4.72
C ALA A 190 -2.42 -30.43 -6.17
N ASP A 191 -2.16 -29.14 -6.42
CA ASP A 191 -2.30 -28.55 -7.77
C ASP A 191 -1.11 -28.87 -8.69
N GLU A 192 0.07 -29.20 -8.11
CA GLU A 192 1.24 -29.63 -8.89
C GLU A 192 1.14 -31.08 -9.37
N LEU A 193 0.32 -31.92 -8.73
CA LEU A 193 0.18 -33.34 -9.09
C LEU A 193 -0.85 -33.60 -10.19
N GLU A 194 -1.75 -32.68 -10.48
CA GLU A 194 -2.71 -32.83 -11.61
C GLU A 194 -2.14 -32.42 -12.96
N GLY A 195 -1.04 -31.66 -13.02
CA GLY A 195 -0.41 -31.20 -14.28
C GLY A 195 0.52 -32.21 -14.95
N THR A 196 0.90 -33.30 -14.27
CA THR A 196 1.91 -34.24 -14.81
C THR A 196 1.33 -35.62 -15.10
N ARG A 197 0.30 -35.70 -15.95
CA ARG A 197 -0.03 -36.95 -16.64
C ARG A 197 0.72 -37.01 -17.96
N PHE A 198 1.96 -37.45 -17.92
CA PHE A 198 2.64 -37.94 -19.11
C PHE A 198 2.00 -39.26 -19.54
N ALA A 199 1.38 -39.25 -20.70
CA ALA A 199 1.01 -40.45 -21.40
C ALA A 199 2.26 -41.19 -21.92
N PRO A 200 2.46 -42.46 -21.65
CA PRO A 200 3.53 -43.22 -22.28
C PRO A 200 3.16 -43.53 -23.73
N THR A 201 3.90 -42.95 -24.67
CA THR A 201 3.83 -43.42 -26.07
C THR A 201 4.66 -44.69 -26.19
N LEU A 202 3.99 -45.82 -26.24
CA LEU A 202 4.56 -47.06 -26.73
C LEU A 202 4.76 -46.94 -28.24
N ALA A 203 6.01 -46.92 -28.69
CA ALA A 203 6.36 -47.21 -30.06
C ALA A 203 6.90 -48.64 -30.10
N ALA A 204 6.15 -49.51 -30.74
CA ALA A 204 6.55 -50.85 -31.13
C ALA A 204 7.19 -50.78 -32.49
N ARG A 205 8.25 -51.59 -32.64
CA ARG A 205 9.05 -52.05 -33.78
C ARG A 205 10.35 -51.29 -34.07
#